data_662c4f597d506b02e01b8253e318b0fb
#
_entry.id   662c4f597d506b02e01b8253e318b0fb
#
_cell.length_a   1.000
_cell.length_b   1.000
_cell.length_c   1.000
_cell.angle_alpha   90.00
_cell.angle_beta   90.00
_cell.angle_gamma   90.00
#
_symmetry.space_group_name_H-M   'P 1'
#
loop_
_entity.id
_entity.type
_entity.pdbx_description
1 polymer ?
#
loop_
_entity_poly.entity_id
_entity_poly.type
_entity_poly.pdbx_seq_one_letter_code
_entity_poly.pdbx_strand_id
1 'polypeptide(L)' 'MDMDQFQELYASESREHLDVLNDALLTLENDPDNKEMINEAFRAAHTLKGMAGTMGFDKVSELS' A
#
# COMPACT_ATOMS: atom_id res chain seq x y z
N MET A 1 20.69 -1.73 -12.56
CA MET A 1 19.74 -2.45 -11.74
C MET A 1 18.76 -3.22 -12.62
N ASP A 2 18.62 -4.50 -12.35
CA ASP A 2 17.71 -5.33 -13.12
C ASP A 2 16.25 -4.98 -12.83
N MET A 3 15.43 -5.05 -13.87
CA MET A 3 13.98 -4.85 -13.73
C MET A 3 13.39 -5.84 -12.74
N ASP A 4 13.92 -7.05 -12.70
CA ASP A 4 13.44 -8.09 -11.79
C ASP A 4 13.69 -7.70 -10.34
N GLN A 5 14.87 -7.16 -10.04
CA GLN A 5 15.18 -6.70 -8.69
C GLN A 5 14.29 -5.54 -8.27
N PHE A 6 14.04 -4.63 -9.20
CA PHE A 6 13.16 -3.49 -8.94
C PHE A 6 11.75 -3.98 -8.63
N GLN A 7 11.25 -4.93 -9.41
CA GLN A 7 9.91 -5.48 -9.20
C GLN A 7 9.81 -6.24 -7.90
N GLU A 8 10.85 -6.99 -7.54
CA GLU A 8 10.89 -7.71 -6.28
C GLU A 8 10.83 -6.77 -5.08
N LEU A 9 11.62 -5.70 -5.15
CA LEU A 9 11.62 -4.70 -4.08
C LEU A 9 10.25 -4.04 -3.95
N TYR A 10 9.65 -3.70 -5.07
CA TYR A 10 8.32 -3.07 -5.08
C TYR A 10 7.26 -4.00 -4.53
N ALA A 11 7.31 -5.26 -4.93
CA ALA A 11 6.35 -6.26 -4.45
C ALA A 11 6.53 -6.50 -2.96
N SER A 12 7.77 -6.53 -2.48
CA SER A 12 8.08 -6.71 -1.07
C SER A 12 7.53 -5.56 -0.22
N GLU A 13 7.74 -4.33 -0.68
CA GLU A 13 7.24 -3.15 0.03
C GLU A 13 5.71 -3.10 0.02
N SER A 14 5.11 -3.43 -1.10
CA SER A 14 3.65 -3.49 -1.21
C SER A 14 3.08 -4.51 -0.24
N ARG A 15 3.73 -5.67 -0.13
CA ARG A 15 3.30 -6.71 0.80
C ARG A 15 3.40 -6.25 2.25
N GLU A 16 4.47 -5.54 2.59
CA GLU A 16 4.62 -5.00 3.94
C GLU A 16 3.49 -4.04 4.29
N HIS A 17 3.16 -3.15 3.36
CA HIS A 17 2.06 -2.20 3.59
C HIS A 17 0.72 -2.91 3.64
N LEU A 18 0.54 -3.96 2.83
CA LEU A 18 -0.68 -4.76 2.91
C LEU A 18 -0.80 -5.47 4.24
N ASP A 19 0.31 -5.99 4.77
CA ASP A 19 0.32 -6.64 6.07
C ASP A 19 -0.06 -5.66 7.18
N VAL A 20 0.50 -4.46 7.13
CA VAL A 20 0.18 -3.41 8.11
C VAL A 20 -1.31 -3.06 8.01
N LEU A 21 -1.81 -2.87 6.80
CA LEU A 21 -3.22 -2.56 6.58
C LEU A 21 -4.12 -3.67 7.10
N ASN A 22 -3.77 -4.91 6.81
CA ASN A 22 -4.53 -6.07 7.24
C ASN A 22 -4.56 -6.18 8.77
N ASP A 23 -3.42 -5.99 9.41
CA ASP A 23 -3.33 -6.00 10.86
C ASP A 23 -4.18 -4.89 11.48
N ALA A 24 -4.12 -3.70 10.89
CA ALA A 24 -4.92 -2.57 11.38
C ALA A 24 -6.41 -2.87 11.25
N LEU A 25 -6.83 -3.44 10.13
CA LEU A 25 -8.23 -3.80 9.90
C LEU A 25 -8.70 -4.87 10.88
N LEU A 26 -7.86 -5.87 11.15
CA LEU A 26 -8.18 -6.91 12.13
C LEU A 26 -8.33 -6.33 13.53
N THR A 27 -7.45 -5.42 13.89
CA THR A 27 -7.54 -4.74 15.18
C THR A 27 -8.82 -3.92 15.27
N LEU A 28 -9.19 -3.25 14.17
CA LEU A 28 -10.40 -2.43 14.12
C LEU A 28 -11.68 -3.26 14.20
N GLU A 29 -11.63 -4.51 13.78
CA GLU A 29 -12.79 -5.41 13.95
C GLU A 29 -13.15 -5.58 15.42
N ASN A 30 -12.14 -5.65 16.28
CA ASN A 30 -12.34 -5.80 17.71
C ASN A 30 -12.43 -4.46 18.44
N ASP A 31 -11.83 -3.42 17.86
CA ASP A 31 -11.77 -2.10 18.47
C ASP A 31 -12.00 -1.02 17.41
N PRO A 32 -13.24 -0.84 16.96
CA PRO A 32 -13.54 0.09 15.85
C PRO A 32 -13.31 1.56 16.18
N ASP A 33 -13.22 1.90 17.46
CA ASP A 33 -12.98 3.28 17.88
C ASP A 33 -11.48 3.60 18.04
N ASN A 34 -10.61 2.68 17.71
CA ASN A 34 -9.17 2.87 17.85
C ASN A 34 -8.66 3.82 16.76
N LYS A 35 -8.50 5.09 17.16
CA LYS A 35 -8.09 6.13 16.22
C LYS A 35 -6.68 5.92 15.68
N GLU A 36 -5.79 5.35 16.48
CA GLU A 36 -4.44 5.06 16.04
C GLU A 36 -4.43 4.05 14.91
N MET A 37 -5.25 3.00 15.04
CA MET A 37 -5.34 1.97 14.01
C MET A 37 -6.03 2.51 12.76
N ILE A 38 -7.02 3.37 12.94
CA ILE A 38 -7.67 4.04 11.81
C ILE A 38 -6.65 4.85 11.01
N ASN A 39 -5.81 5.62 11.71
CA ASN A 39 -4.75 6.40 11.07
C ASN A 39 -3.74 5.53 10.37
N GLU A 40 -3.34 4.42 10.98
CA GLU A 40 -2.40 3.50 10.37
C GLU A 40 -2.97 2.85 9.13
N ALA A 41 -4.24 2.45 9.19
CA ALA A 41 -4.93 1.89 8.03
C ALA A 41 -4.98 2.88 6.89
N PHE A 42 -5.32 4.13 7.18
CA PHE A 42 -5.34 5.19 6.17
C PHE A 42 -3.97 5.44 5.57
N ARG A 43 -2.94 5.48 6.41
CA ARG A 43 -1.56 5.66 5.93
C ARG A 43 -1.13 4.55 5.01
N ALA A 44 -1.37 3.31 5.42
CA ALA A 44 -1.00 2.15 4.60
C ALA A 44 -1.76 2.16 3.29
N ALA A 45 -3.06 2.42 3.34
CA ALA A 45 -3.89 2.48 2.13
C ALA A 45 -3.43 3.60 1.21
N HIS A 46 -3.09 4.76 1.78
CA HIS A 46 -2.64 5.91 1.00
C HIS A 46 -1.30 5.62 0.33
N THR A 47 -0.38 4.99 1.06
CA THR A 47 0.91 4.61 0.51
C THR A 47 0.74 3.61 -0.63
N LEU A 48 -0.10 2.60 -0.44
CA LEU A 48 -0.38 1.61 -1.49
C LEU A 48 -1.00 2.27 -2.72
N LYS A 49 -1.92 3.19 -2.51
CA LYS A 49 -2.55 3.92 -3.59
C LYS A 49 -1.52 4.75 -4.35
N GLY A 50 -0.61 5.40 -3.63
CA GLY A 50 0.46 6.16 -4.25
C GLY A 50 1.39 5.30 -5.08
N MET A 51 1.76 4.13 -4.55
CA MET A 51 2.61 3.20 -5.26
C MET A 51 1.93 2.68 -6.52
N ALA A 52 0.68 2.26 -6.39
CA ALA A 52 -0.09 1.79 -7.53
C ALA A 52 -0.31 2.89 -8.55
N GLY A 53 -0.57 4.10 -8.08
CA GLY A 53 -0.74 5.26 -8.93
C GLY A 53 0.52 5.59 -9.72
N THR A 54 1.68 5.48 -9.08
CA THR A 54 2.95 5.73 -9.75
C THR A 54 3.20 4.72 -10.86
N MET A 55 2.92 3.45 -10.59
CA MET A 55 3.10 2.42 -11.61
C MET A 55 2.08 2.53 -12.73
N GLY A 56 0.83 2.85 -12.39
CA GLY A 56 -0.22 3.00 -13.37
C GLY A 56 -0.16 4.31 -14.15
N PHE A 57 0.42 5.33 -13.53
CA PHE A 57 0.50 6.65 -14.14
C PHE A 57 1.32 6.65 -15.41
N ASP A 58 2.39 5.87 -15.44
CA ASP A 58 3.21 5.76 -16.63
C ASP A 58 2.43 5.22 -17.82
N LYS A 59 1.59 4.23 -17.57
CA LYS A 59 0.75 3.65 -18.63
C LYS A 59 -0.31 4.61 -19.12
N VAL A 60 -0.95 5.32 -18.20
CA VAL A 60 -1.97 6.29 -18.56
C VAL A 60 -1.33 7.44 -19.32
N SER A 61 -0.15 7.86 -18.91
CA SER A 61 0.58 8.92 -19.58
C SER A 61 0.94 8.53 -21.02
N GLU A 62 1.30 7.28 -21.23
CA GLU A 62 1.62 6.78 -22.56
C GLU A 62 0.39 6.71 -23.45
N LEU A 63 -0.77 6.40 -22.88
CA LEU A 63 -2.00 6.28 -23.63
C LEU A 63 -2.62 7.62 -23.98
N SER A 64 -2.29 8.65 -23.23
CA SER A 64 -2.78 9.96 -23.54
C SER A 64 -1.79 10.78 -24.34
#